data_a5baf39453c1c1a8459b29c86e1cd604
#
_entry.id   a5baf39453c1c1a8459b29c86e1cd604
#
_cell.length_a   1.000
_cell.length_b   1.000
_cell.length_c   1.000
_cell.angle_alpha   90.00
_cell.angle_beta   90.00
_cell.angle_gamma   90.00
#
_symmetry.space_group_name_H-M   'P 1'
#
loop_
_entity.id
_entity.type
_entity.pdbx_description
1 polymer ?
#
loop_
_entity_poly.entity_id
_entity_poly.type
_entity_poly.pdbx_seq_one_letter_code
_entity_poly.pdbx_strand_id
1 'polypeptide(L)'
;VTTAALAAELGISEGNLWYHFKTKRHLLESISEEFVRYSNERLALRPSSETDVIEGYIELMMAHERELLLYRFLYRDQADYGGHSQIVLDNITGLYDKSRAQFRAFFTEMVRVGLLDWPEDRIDHLTVNAIILIRFGLEYLRETQQAFDSSAVEQTFLQHLTLFEHQLDPAAAKRLRDAAARLLTDSAARAA
;
A
#
# COMPACT_ATOMS: atom_id res chain seq x y z
N VAL A 1 22.40 6.00 3.97
CA VAL A 1 22.28 7.36 3.40
C VAL A 1 22.75 8.36 4.44
N THR A 2 23.63 9.32 4.05
CA THR A 2 24.06 10.43 4.90
C THR A 2 23.11 11.60 4.79
N THR A 3 23.07 12.48 5.81
CA THR A 3 22.24 13.71 5.77
C THR A 3 22.73 14.69 4.72
N ALA A 4 24.03 14.76 4.47
CA ALA A 4 24.61 15.56 3.39
C ALA A 4 24.11 15.08 2.00
N ALA A 5 24.10 13.76 1.74
CA ALA A 5 23.59 13.19 0.50
C ALA A 5 22.09 13.45 0.33
N LEU A 6 21.31 13.33 1.43
CA LEU A 6 19.89 13.63 1.41
C LEU A 6 19.60 15.10 1.13
N ALA A 7 20.34 16.03 1.75
CA ALA A 7 20.20 17.46 1.51
C ALA A 7 20.54 17.82 0.06
N ALA A 8 21.60 17.23 -0.49
CA ALA A 8 21.99 17.42 -1.90
C ALA A 8 20.89 16.93 -2.87
N GLU A 9 20.31 15.77 -2.62
CA GLU A 9 19.20 15.22 -3.43
C GLU A 9 17.96 16.12 -3.41
N LEU A 10 17.68 16.71 -2.23
CA LEU A 10 16.57 17.67 -2.06
C LEU A 10 16.86 19.08 -2.56
N GLY A 11 18.09 19.37 -3.06
CA GLY A 11 18.49 20.70 -3.50
C GLY A 11 18.55 21.75 -2.39
N ILE A 12 18.74 21.32 -1.12
CA ILE A 12 18.84 22.22 0.05
C ILE A 12 20.22 22.07 0.72
N SER A 13 20.60 23.07 1.55
CA SER A 13 21.80 22.93 2.36
C SER A 13 21.57 21.95 3.53
N GLU A 14 22.64 21.28 3.95
CA GLU A 14 22.59 20.43 5.17
C GLU A 14 22.20 21.24 6.42
N GLY A 15 22.61 22.51 6.49
CA GLY A 15 22.20 23.43 7.54
C GLY A 15 20.69 23.68 7.57
N ASN A 16 20.05 23.78 6.40
CA ASN A 16 18.59 23.90 6.29
C ASN A 16 17.90 22.62 6.79
N LEU A 17 18.39 21.44 6.38
CA LEU A 17 17.88 20.17 6.88
C LEU A 17 17.95 20.10 8.42
N TRP A 18 19.08 20.48 9.03
CA TRP A 18 19.30 20.50 10.49
C TRP A 18 18.54 21.61 11.21
N TYR A 19 18.15 22.65 10.51
CA TYR A 19 17.24 23.66 11.09
C TYR A 19 15.87 23.05 11.42
N HIS A 20 15.34 22.21 10.53
CA HIS A 20 14.05 21.57 10.70
C HIS A 20 14.13 20.30 11.54
N PHE A 21 15.17 19.47 11.33
CA PHE A 21 15.32 18.18 12.00
C PHE A 21 16.64 18.14 12.78
N LYS A 22 16.57 18.28 14.10
CA LYS A 22 17.77 18.39 14.95
C LYS A 22 18.66 17.15 14.94
N THR A 23 18.13 15.99 14.60
CA THR A 23 18.86 14.72 14.50
C THR A 23 18.27 13.84 13.40
N LYS A 24 19.04 12.85 12.91
CA LYS A 24 18.53 11.82 11.99
C LYS A 24 17.35 11.05 12.61
N ARG A 25 17.37 10.84 13.92
CA ARG A 25 16.27 10.22 14.65
C ARG A 25 15.01 11.08 14.58
N HIS A 26 15.11 12.38 14.83
CA HIS A 26 13.96 13.31 14.74
C HIS A 26 13.37 13.34 13.33
N LEU A 27 14.20 13.31 12.28
CA LEU A 27 13.73 13.18 10.89
C LEU A 27 12.96 11.86 10.68
N LEU A 28 13.49 10.74 11.17
CA LEU A 28 12.83 9.44 11.06
C LEU A 28 11.51 9.40 11.82
N GLU A 29 11.46 9.97 13.02
CA GLU A 29 10.23 10.08 13.82
C GLU A 29 9.17 10.90 13.08
N SER A 30 9.53 12.05 12.50
CA SER A 30 8.61 12.88 11.71
C SER A 30 8.07 12.15 10.47
N ILE A 31 8.91 11.39 9.77
CA ILE A 31 8.47 10.56 8.64
C ILE A 31 7.54 9.43 9.15
N SER A 32 7.81 8.86 10.30
CA SER A 32 7.00 7.79 10.90
C SER A 32 5.62 8.29 11.32
N GLU A 33 5.53 9.51 11.87
CA GLU A 33 4.26 10.17 12.18
C GLU A 33 3.44 10.41 10.91
N GLU A 34 4.08 10.90 9.85
CA GLU A 34 3.44 11.11 8.55
C GLU A 34 2.94 9.80 7.94
N PHE A 35 3.74 8.72 8.02
CA PHE A 35 3.33 7.38 7.59
C PHE A 35 2.09 6.90 8.34
N VAL A 36 2.05 7.03 9.68
CA VAL A 36 0.90 6.62 10.49
C VAL A 36 -0.34 7.46 10.12
N ARG A 37 -0.19 8.75 9.89
CA ARG A 37 -1.28 9.62 9.44
C ARG A 37 -1.82 9.17 8.09
N TYR A 38 -0.94 8.95 7.11
CA TYR A 38 -1.30 8.49 5.77
C TYR A 38 -2.01 7.13 5.80
N SER A 39 -1.46 6.18 6.57
CA SER A 39 -2.05 4.86 6.74
C SER A 39 -3.45 4.93 7.37
N ASN A 40 -3.67 5.82 8.34
CA ASN A 40 -4.98 6.01 8.94
C ASN A 40 -6.00 6.60 7.94
N GLU A 41 -5.59 7.52 7.06
CA GLU A 41 -6.44 8.04 5.98
C GLU A 41 -6.86 6.92 5.02
N ARG A 42 -5.91 6.09 4.55
CA ARG A 42 -6.23 4.90 3.75
C ARG A 42 -7.14 3.92 4.51
N LEU A 43 -6.85 3.69 5.77
CA LEU A 43 -7.64 2.80 6.62
C LEU A 43 -9.06 3.32 6.91
N ALA A 44 -9.35 4.58 6.62
CA ALA A 44 -10.71 5.13 6.69
C ALA A 44 -11.60 4.71 5.51
N LEU A 45 -11.00 4.29 4.38
CA LEU A 45 -11.75 3.78 3.23
C LEU A 45 -12.54 2.53 3.62
N ARG A 46 -13.84 2.54 3.34
CA ARG A 46 -14.78 1.44 3.64
C ARG A 46 -15.74 1.28 2.47
N PRO A 47 -16.25 0.06 2.23
CA PRO A 47 -17.40 -0.08 1.35
C PRO A 47 -18.57 0.72 1.93
N SER A 48 -19.27 1.44 1.07
CA SER A 48 -20.44 2.22 1.46
C SER A 48 -21.61 1.91 0.53
N SER A 49 -22.83 2.19 0.98
CA SER A 49 -24.03 2.04 0.15
C SER A 49 -24.15 3.12 -0.93
N GLU A 50 -23.38 4.20 -0.82
CA GLU A 50 -23.40 5.33 -1.75
C GLU A 50 -22.38 5.18 -2.89
N THR A 51 -21.36 4.35 -2.68
CA THR A 51 -20.26 4.12 -3.64
C THR A 51 -20.31 2.68 -4.12
N ASP A 52 -20.15 2.50 -5.42
CA ASP A 52 -19.95 1.18 -6.02
C ASP A 52 -18.75 0.48 -5.33
N VAL A 53 -18.95 -0.74 -4.83
CA VAL A 53 -17.95 -1.46 -4.05
C VAL A 53 -16.67 -1.74 -4.85
N ILE A 54 -16.78 -1.91 -6.17
CA ILE A 54 -15.60 -2.11 -7.04
C ILE A 54 -14.81 -0.81 -7.15
N GLU A 55 -15.46 0.34 -7.31
CA GLU A 55 -14.78 1.64 -7.32
C GLU A 55 -14.09 1.93 -5.99
N GLY A 56 -14.78 1.70 -4.88
CA GLY A 56 -14.18 1.83 -3.55
C GLY A 56 -13.00 0.88 -3.32
N TYR A 57 -13.06 -0.32 -3.89
CA TYR A 57 -11.93 -1.26 -3.82
C TYR A 57 -10.74 -0.82 -4.69
N ILE A 58 -11.00 -0.26 -5.88
CA ILE A 58 -9.96 0.36 -6.71
C ILE A 58 -9.28 1.50 -5.96
N GLU A 59 -10.05 2.38 -5.33
CA GLU A 59 -9.52 3.48 -4.52
C GLU A 59 -8.64 2.96 -3.36
N LEU A 60 -9.10 1.91 -2.66
CA LEU A 60 -8.32 1.24 -1.63
C LEU A 60 -6.98 0.72 -2.16
N MET A 61 -6.99 0.02 -3.29
CA MET A 61 -5.78 -0.55 -3.88
C MET A 61 -4.81 0.54 -4.30
N MET A 62 -5.29 1.60 -4.97
CA MET A 62 -4.45 2.74 -5.37
C MET A 62 -3.84 3.46 -4.16
N ALA A 63 -4.60 3.64 -3.08
CA ALA A 63 -4.10 4.24 -1.85
C ALA A 63 -3.03 3.36 -1.18
N HIS A 64 -3.22 2.04 -1.18
CA HIS A 64 -2.29 1.07 -0.60
C HIS A 64 -0.96 1.03 -1.35
N GLU A 65 -1.01 1.00 -2.68
CA GLU A 65 0.19 1.02 -3.52
C GLU A 65 0.97 2.32 -3.38
N ARG A 66 0.26 3.45 -3.34
CA ARG A 66 0.91 4.75 -3.08
C ARG A 66 1.61 4.77 -1.73
N GLU A 67 0.98 4.23 -0.69
CA GLU A 67 1.59 4.08 0.64
C GLU A 67 2.87 3.22 0.57
N LEU A 68 2.80 2.07 -0.10
CA LEU A 68 3.96 1.18 -0.26
C LEU A 68 5.11 1.85 -1.02
N LEU A 69 4.82 2.60 -2.08
CA LEU A 69 5.86 3.31 -2.84
C LEU A 69 6.52 4.43 -2.03
N LEU A 70 5.72 5.25 -1.35
CA LEU A 70 6.21 6.39 -0.57
C LEU A 70 7.03 5.94 0.65
N TYR A 71 6.55 4.92 1.35
CA TYR A 71 7.10 4.48 2.64
C TYR A 71 7.78 3.11 2.57
N ARG A 72 8.16 2.64 1.35
CA ARG A 72 8.79 1.32 1.12
C ARG A 72 9.96 1.03 2.04
N PHE A 73 10.76 2.05 2.38
CA PHE A 73 11.91 1.88 3.25
C PHE A 73 11.51 1.52 4.71
N LEU A 74 10.38 2.04 5.21
CA LEU A 74 9.84 1.66 6.52
C LEU A 74 9.37 0.21 6.54
N TYR A 75 8.79 -0.24 5.44
CA TYR A 75 8.34 -1.63 5.30
C TYR A 75 9.51 -2.61 5.15
N ARG A 76 10.53 -2.24 4.37
CA ARG A 76 11.70 -3.08 4.11
C ARG A 76 12.56 -3.28 5.34
N ASP A 77 12.91 -2.19 5.99
CA ASP A 77 13.90 -2.18 7.05
C ASP A 77 13.23 -2.19 8.45
N GLN A 78 12.03 -2.76 8.53
CA GLN A 78 11.26 -2.79 9.76
C GLN A 78 12.03 -3.38 10.94
N ALA A 79 12.86 -4.41 10.72
CA ALA A 79 13.72 -4.99 11.74
C ALA A 79 14.81 -4.01 12.19
N ASP A 80 15.37 -3.22 11.26
CA ASP A 80 16.41 -2.24 11.54
C ASP A 80 15.83 -0.92 12.08
N TYR A 81 14.73 -0.43 11.50
CA TYR A 81 14.07 0.80 11.94
C TYR A 81 13.20 0.62 13.17
N GLY A 82 12.73 -0.60 13.45
CA GLY A 82 12.04 -0.93 14.69
C GLY A 82 12.89 -0.60 15.92
N GLY A 83 14.22 -0.76 15.82
CA GLY A 83 15.15 -0.26 16.85
C GLY A 83 15.32 1.26 16.88
N HIS A 84 14.80 1.99 15.89
CA HIS A 84 15.02 3.43 15.73
C HIS A 84 13.74 4.28 15.75
N SER A 85 12.56 3.69 15.60
CA SER A 85 11.27 4.40 15.66
C SER A 85 10.25 3.63 16.48
N GLN A 86 10.09 4.02 17.74
CA GLN A 86 9.07 3.48 18.63
C GLN A 86 7.66 3.73 18.07
N ILE A 87 7.47 4.84 17.35
CA ILE A 87 6.18 5.19 16.71
C ILE A 87 5.75 4.10 15.72
N VAL A 88 6.66 3.58 14.90
CA VAL A 88 6.35 2.51 13.96
C VAL A 88 6.03 1.22 14.70
N LEU A 89 6.84 0.84 15.69
CA LEU A 89 6.62 -0.38 16.49
C LEU A 89 5.27 -0.37 17.19
N ASP A 90 4.90 0.74 17.81
CA ASP A 90 3.66 0.87 18.59
C ASP A 90 2.41 0.79 17.71
N ASN A 91 2.54 1.15 16.43
CA ASN A 91 1.40 1.21 15.51
C ASN A 91 1.29 0.01 14.57
N ILE A 92 2.38 -0.73 14.31
CA ILE A 92 2.42 -1.70 13.20
C ILE A 92 1.42 -2.85 13.37
N THR A 93 1.29 -3.41 14.56
CA THR A 93 0.33 -4.49 14.83
C THR A 93 -1.09 -4.00 14.60
N GLY A 94 -1.42 -2.81 15.12
CA GLY A 94 -2.71 -2.18 14.91
C GLY A 94 -3.01 -1.84 13.45
N LEU A 95 -1.99 -1.50 12.65
CA LEU A 95 -2.13 -1.27 11.21
C LEU A 95 -2.49 -2.58 10.47
N TYR A 96 -1.88 -3.71 10.82
CA TYR A 96 -2.22 -5.01 10.24
C TYR A 96 -3.64 -5.44 10.58
N ASP A 97 -4.06 -5.32 11.83
CA ASP A 97 -5.41 -5.68 12.27
C ASP A 97 -6.48 -4.82 11.57
N LYS A 98 -6.24 -3.50 11.47
CA LYS A 98 -7.13 -2.58 10.76
C LYS A 98 -7.18 -2.86 9.26
N SER A 99 -6.03 -3.15 8.62
CA SER A 99 -5.98 -3.53 7.21
C SER A 99 -6.74 -4.83 6.95
N ARG A 100 -6.58 -5.83 7.82
CA ARG A 100 -7.34 -7.07 7.74
C ARG A 100 -8.85 -6.82 7.83
N ALA A 101 -9.29 -6.03 8.80
CA ALA A 101 -10.70 -5.66 8.93
C ALA A 101 -11.23 -4.90 7.69
N GLN A 102 -10.40 -4.04 7.10
CA GLN A 102 -10.73 -3.27 5.90
C GLN A 102 -10.92 -4.17 4.67
N PHE A 103 -9.93 -5.01 4.32
CA PHE A 103 -10.04 -5.93 3.18
C PHE A 103 -11.20 -6.90 3.35
N ARG A 104 -11.36 -7.44 4.57
CA ARG A 104 -12.49 -8.32 4.90
C ARG A 104 -13.83 -7.64 4.63
N ALA A 105 -13.98 -6.37 5.01
CA ALA A 105 -15.21 -5.62 4.77
C ALA A 105 -15.51 -5.49 3.26
N PHE A 106 -14.53 -5.20 2.42
CA PHE A 106 -14.71 -5.13 0.97
C PHE A 106 -15.07 -6.48 0.36
N PHE A 107 -14.37 -7.55 0.71
CA PHE A 107 -14.70 -8.88 0.19
C PHE A 107 -16.09 -9.36 0.66
N THR A 108 -16.44 -9.13 1.93
CA THR A 108 -17.78 -9.44 2.43
C THR A 108 -18.86 -8.68 1.68
N GLU A 109 -18.64 -7.40 1.40
CA GLU A 109 -19.59 -6.59 0.64
C GLU A 109 -19.72 -7.05 -0.82
N MET A 110 -18.60 -7.40 -1.49
CA MET A 110 -18.64 -7.96 -2.85
C MET A 110 -19.44 -9.28 -2.90
N VAL A 111 -19.29 -10.15 -1.90
CA VAL A 111 -20.10 -11.39 -1.79
C VAL A 111 -21.57 -11.04 -1.55
N ARG A 112 -21.86 -10.13 -0.62
CA ARG A 112 -23.22 -9.73 -0.27
C ARG A 112 -24.00 -9.16 -1.47
N VAL A 113 -23.34 -8.41 -2.35
CA VAL A 113 -23.99 -7.82 -3.54
C VAL A 113 -23.93 -8.74 -4.77
N GLY A 114 -23.38 -9.95 -4.64
CA GLY A 114 -23.33 -10.96 -5.70
C GLY A 114 -22.27 -10.72 -6.76
N LEU A 115 -21.28 -9.87 -6.50
CA LEU A 115 -20.16 -9.61 -7.44
C LEU A 115 -19.00 -10.59 -7.26
N LEU A 116 -18.87 -11.23 -6.10
CA LEU A 116 -17.84 -12.22 -5.80
C LEU A 116 -18.52 -13.53 -5.33
N ASP A 117 -18.34 -14.60 -6.09
CA ASP A 117 -18.77 -15.95 -5.72
C ASP A 117 -17.71 -16.60 -4.83
N TRP A 118 -17.78 -16.36 -3.52
CA TRP A 118 -16.79 -16.83 -2.56
C TRP A 118 -17.47 -17.36 -1.28
N PRO A 119 -17.03 -18.53 -0.74
CA PRO A 119 -17.56 -19.05 0.51
C PRO A 119 -17.30 -18.09 1.69
N GLU A 120 -18.35 -17.73 2.42
CA GLU A 120 -18.25 -16.76 3.51
C GLU A 120 -17.26 -17.19 4.60
N ASP A 121 -17.18 -18.49 4.90
CA ASP A 121 -16.24 -19.07 5.87
C ASP A 121 -14.78 -19.01 5.41
N ARG A 122 -14.51 -18.67 4.13
CA ARG A 122 -13.18 -18.54 3.55
C ARG A 122 -12.75 -17.09 3.26
N ILE A 123 -13.60 -16.12 3.54
CA ILE A 123 -13.26 -14.70 3.32
C ILE A 123 -12.02 -14.29 4.12
N ASP A 124 -11.85 -14.81 5.35
CA ASP A 124 -10.66 -14.52 6.15
C ASP A 124 -9.37 -15.05 5.52
N HIS A 125 -9.41 -16.23 4.89
CA HIS A 125 -8.23 -16.76 4.17
C HIS A 125 -7.89 -15.90 2.93
N LEU A 126 -8.90 -15.51 2.15
CA LEU A 126 -8.70 -14.59 1.02
C LEU A 126 -8.09 -13.28 1.50
N THR A 127 -8.64 -12.72 2.58
CA THR A 127 -8.16 -11.46 3.19
C THR A 127 -6.68 -11.53 3.58
N VAL A 128 -6.27 -12.60 4.25
CA VAL A 128 -4.87 -12.78 4.68
C VAL A 128 -3.95 -12.95 3.47
N ASN A 129 -4.34 -13.76 2.48
CA ASN A 129 -3.56 -13.95 1.25
C ASN A 129 -3.41 -12.64 0.47
N ALA A 130 -4.47 -11.84 0.38
CA ALA A 130 -4.45 -10.52 -0.23
C ALA A 130 -3.41 -9.59 0.42
N ILE A 131 -3.42 -9.51 1.76
CA ILE A 131 -2.48 -8.69 2.53
C ILE A 131 -1.04 -9.17 2.34
N ILE A 132 -0.80 -10.49 2.41
CA ILE A 132 0.53 -11.06 2.21
C ILE A 132 1.07 -10.68 0.84
N LEU A 133 0.26 -10.83 -0.21
CA LEU A 133 0.66 -10.57 -1.58
C LEU A 133 0.96 -9.09 -1.80
N ILE A 134 0.09 -8.19 -1.34
CA ILE A 134 0.31 -6.74 -1.43
C ILE A 134 1.54 -6.33 -0.62
N ARG A 135 1.69 -6.86 0.59
CA ARG A 135 2.76 -6.46 1.52
C ARG A 135 4.14 -6.91 1.05
N PHE A 136 4.25 -8.11 0.51
CA PHE A 136 5.52 -8.74 0.15
C PHE A 136 5.77 -8.84 -1.36
N GLY A 137 4.78 -8.49 -2.20
CA GLY A 137 4.91 -8.56 -3.66
C GLY A 137 6.05 -7.69 -4.19
N LEU A 138 6.17 -6.46 -3.71
CA LEU A 138 7.28 -5.57 -4.10
C LEU A 138 8.65 -6.09 -3.65
N GLU A 139 8.75 -6.70 -2.48
CA GLU A 139 9.99 -7.32 -2.01
C GLU A 139 10.39 -8.52 -2.87
N TYR A 140 9.42 -9.36 -3.25
CA TYR A 140 9.65 -10.45 -4.18
C TYR A 140 10.22 -9.96 -5.52
N LEU A 141 9.63 -8.90 -6.11
CA LEU A 141 10.12 -8.33 -7.37
C LEU A 141 11.54 -7.77 -7.21
N ARG A 142 11.82 -7.08 -6.11
CA ARG A 142 13.16 -6.58 -5.80
C ARG A 142 14.19 -7.69 -5.67
N GLU A 143 13.88 -8.76 -4.94
CA GLU A 143 14.79 -9.88 -4.72
C GLU A 143 15.05 -10.68 -5.98
N THR A 144 14.09 -10.72 -6.89
CA THR A 144 14.22 -11.34 -8.22
C THR A 144 14.83 -10.40 -9.26
N GLN A 145 15.39 -9.26 -8.85
CA GLN A 145 16.07 -8.26 -9.70
C GLN A 145 15.19 -7.70 -10.82
N GLN A 146 13.89 -7.67 -10.61
CA GLN A 146 12.97 -7.00 -11.53
C GLN A 146 13.01 -5.49 -11.30
N ALA A 147 12.71 -4.71 -12.34
CA ALA A 147 12.67 -3.25 -12.23
C ALA A 147 11.67 -2.83 -11.14
N PHE A 148 12.09 -1.89 -10.29
CA PHE A 148 11.24 -1.33 -9.24
C PHE A 148 10.70 0.02 -9.72
N ASP A 149 9.78 -0.04 -10.66
CA ASP A 149 9.12 1.11 -11.27
C ASP A 149 7.58 0.96 -11.19
N SER A 150 6.87 1.74 -11.95
CA SER A 150 5.40 1.67 -12.05
C SER A 150 4.89 0.31 -12.53
N SER A 151 5.69 -0.41 -13.32
CA SER A 151 5.32 -1.74 -13.79
C SER A 151 5.30 -2.77 -12.66
N ALA A 152 6.18 -2.63 -11.66
CA ALA A 152 6.19 -3.47 -10.47
C ALA A 152 4.91 -3.32 -9.65
N VAL A 153 4.38 -2.10 -9.56
CA VAL A 153 3.12 -1.80 -8.86
C VAL A 153 1.94 -2.44 -9.58
N GLU A 154 1.83 -2.23 -10.90
CA GLU A 154 0.80 -2.88 -11.72
C GLU A 154 0.86 -4.41 -11.58
N GLN A 155 2.07 -4.98 -11.70
CA GLN A 155 2.26 -6.42 -11.60
C GLN A 155 1.82 -6.94 -10.23
N THR A 156 2.12 -6.24 -9.15
CA THR A 156 1.67 -6.61 -7.80
C THR A 156 0.15 -6.56 -7.71
N PHE A 157 -0.50 -5.54 -8.29
CA PHE A 157 -1.96 -5.46 -8.33
C PHE A 157 -2.57 -6.58 -9.17
N LEU A 158 -2.03 -6.86 -10.34
CA LEU A 158 -2.52 -7.96 -11.18
C LEU A 158 -2.34 -9.32 -10.49
N GLN A 159 -1.20 -9.56 -9.84
CA GLN A 159 -1.00 -10.77 -9.04
C GLN A 159 -2.01 -10.87 -7.89
N HIS A 160 -2.32 -9.76 -7.23
CA HIS A 160 -3.35 -9.73 -6.21
C HIS A 160 -4.72 -10.13 -6.77
N LEU A 161 -5.10 -9.64 -7.95
CA LEU A 161 -6.37 -10.00 -8.60
C LEU A 161 -6.47 -11.49 -8.91
N THR A 162 -5.38 -12.17 -9.25
CA THR A 162 -5.38 -13.62 -9.54
C THR A 162 -5.92 -14.47 -8.40
N LEU A 163 -5.93 -13.96 -7.17
CA LEU A 163 -6.46 -14.67 -6.00
C LEU A 163 -7.97 -14.94 -6.13
N PHE A 164 -8.73 -14.07 -6.81
CA PHE A 164 -10.18 -14.12 -6.80
C PHE A 164 -10.87 -13.68 -8.09
N GLU A 165 -10.14 -13.21 -9.11
CA GLU A 165 -10.74 -12.66 -10.34
C GLU A 165 -11.63 -13.67 -11.09
N HIS A 166 -11.33 -14.98 -11.01
CA HIS A 166 -12.12 -16.02 -11.64
C HIS A 166 -13.48 -16.28 -10.97
N GLN A 167 -13.65 -15.75 -9.77
CA GLN A 167 -14.87 -15.81 -8.99
C GLN A 167 -15.65 -14.49 -9.01
N LEU A 168 -15.09 -13.44 -9.66
CA LEU A 168 -15.75 -12.17 -9.84
C LEU A 168 -16.72 -12.19 -11.01
N ASP A 169 -17.77 -11.35 -10.90
CA ASP A 169 -18.54 -10.93 -12.07
C ASP A 169 -17.59 -10.45 -13.18
N PRO A 170 -17.78 -10.87 -14.45
CA PRO A 170 -16.85 -10.54 -15.54
C PRO A 170 -16.67 -9.04 -15.77
N ALA A 171 -17.72 -8.23 -15.59
CA ALA A 171 -17.62 -6.77 -15.74
C ALA A 171 -16.84 -6.14 -14.57
N ALA A 172 -17.04 -6.64 -13.35
CA ALA A 172 -16.26 -6.24 -12.18
C ALA A 172 -14.77 -6.59 -12.35
N ALA A 173 -14.46 -7.81 -12.78
CA ALA A 173 -13.10 -8.25 -13.04
C ALA A 173 -12.40 -7.38 -14.12
N LYS A 174 -13.14 -7.05 -15.19
CA LYS A 174 -12.62 -6.13 -16.22
C LYS A 174 -12.30 -4.76 -15.67
N ARG A 175 -13.18 -4.17 -14.86
CA ARG A 175 -12.96 -2.85 -14.24
C ARG A 175 -11.70 -2.82 -13.38
N LEU A 176 -11.45 -3.87 -12.59
CA LEU A 176 -10.26 -4.00 -11.77
C LEU A 176 -8.98 -4.11 -12.61
N ARG A 177 -8.99 -4.90 -13.69
CA ARG A 177 -7.85 -4.97 -14.62
C ARG A 177 -7.58 -3.66 -15.34
N ASP A 178 -8.63 -2.97 -15.81
CA ASP A 178 -8.50 -1.66 -16.45
C ASP A 178 -7.94 -0.61 -15.48
N ALA A 179 -8.27 -0.70 -14.18
CA ALA A 179 -7.70 0.17 -13.15
C ALA A 179 -6.21 -0.12 -12.92
N ALA A 180 -5.80 -1.38 -12.85
CA ALA A 180 -4.39 -1.76 -12.76
C ALA A 180 -3.57 -1.19 -13.94
N ALA A 181 -4.07 -1.32 -15.16
CA ALA A 181 -3.41 -0.81 -16.36
C ALA A 181 -3.26 0.74 -16.37
N ARG A 182 -4.20 1.47 -15.76
CA ARG A 182 -4.12 2.94 -15.63
C ARG A 182 -3.01 3.41 -14.70
N LEU A 183 -2.60 2.60 -13.74
CA LEU A 183 -1.48 2.93 -12.85
C LEU A 183 -0.16 3.14 -13.61
N LEU A 184 0.05 2.44 -14.72
CA LEU A 184 1.20 2.65 -15.63
C LEU A 184 1.20 4.03 -16.26
N THR A 185 0.05 4.48 -16.76
CA THR A 185 -0.04 5.74 -17.51
C THR A 185 0.16 6.96 -16.62
N ASP A 186 -0.38 6.94 -15.41
CA ASP A 186 -0.30 8.04 -14.46
C ASP A 186 1.10 8.20 -13.85
N SER A 187 1.84 7.10 -13.67
CA SER A 187 3.19 7.16 -13.12
C SER A 187 4.22 7.53 -14.19
N ALA A 188 4.04 7.14 -15.44
CA ALA A 188 4.87 7.59 -16.57
C ALA A 188 4.74 9.11 -16.79
N ALA A 189 3.54 9.67 -16.64
CA ALA A 189 3.29 11.10 -16.75
C ALA A 189 3.88 11.93 -15.59
N ARG A 190 4.19 11.33 -14.46
CA ARG A 190 4.83 12.01 -13.31
C ARG A 190 6.36 11.90 -13.28
N ALA A 191 6.91 10.98 -14.08
CA ALA A 191 8.37 10.78 -14.20
C ALA A 191 8.99 11.56 -15.37
N ALA A 192 8.18 12.17 -16.25
CA ALA A 192 8.55 13.05 -17.34
C ALA A 192 8.46 14.52 -16.94
#